data_ea87e3133a4e0dd2b9a329d776269c66
#
_entry.id   ea87e3133a4e0dd2b9a329d776269c66
#
_cell.length_a   1.000
_cell.length_b   1.000
_cell.length_c   1.000
_cell.angle_alpha   90.00
_cell.angle_beta   90.00
_cell.angle_gamma   90.00
#
_symmetry.space_group_name_H-M   'P 1'
#
loop_
_entity.id
_entity.type
_entity.pdbx_description
1 polymer ?
#
loop_
_entity_poly.entity_id
_entity_poly.type
_entity_poly.pdbx_seq_one_letter_code
_entity_poly.pdbx_strand_id
1 'polypeptide(L)' 'VKAEHYHSDEVHIRDLLEESGLTPRGGMALAAATIRGLILTVSHQEQIGALYPQVLETLTRGACEELFPRA' A
#
# COMPACT_ATOMS: atom_id res chain seq x y z
N VAL A 1 -0.09 18.24 10.99
CA VAL A 1 -0.77 18.46 9.75
C VAL A 1 -0.51 17.32 8.79
N LYS A 2 0.71 17.18 8.25
CA LYS A 2 1.03 16.04 7.35
C LYS A 2 0.95 14.70 8.08
N ALA A 3 1.40 14.65 9.32
CA ALA A 3 1.35 13.43 10.12
C ALA A 3 -0.09 12.99 10.40
N GLU A 4 -0.97 13.95 10.69
CA GLU A 4 -2.38 13.67 10.90
C GLU A 4 -3.06 13.15 9.63
N HIS A 5 -2.70 13.71 8.48
CA HIS A 5 -3.23 13.30 7.20
C HIS A 5 -2.85 11.84 6.90
N TYR A 6 -1.59 11.48 7.08
CA TYR A 6 -1.12 10.11 6.86
C TYR A 6 -1.74 9.13 7.84
N HIS A 7 -1.91 9.54 9.09
CA HIS A 7 -2.55 8.71 10.09
C HIS A 7 -4.01 8.42 9.71
N SER A 8 -4.72 9.45 9.24
CA SER A 8 -6.11 9.30 8.79
C SER A 8 -6.22 8.33 7.61
N ASP A 9 -5.31 8.42 6.64
CA ASP A 9 -5.28 7.52 5.50
C ASP A 9 -5.02 6.08 5.94
N GLU A 10 -4.11 5.89 6.87
CA GLU A 10 -3.81 4.57 7.42
C GLU A 10 -5.01 3.94 8.09
N VAL A 11 -5.72 4.70 8.92
CA VAL A 11 -6.93 4.22 9.60
C VAL A 11 -7.99 3.83 8.57
N HIS A 12 -8.19 4.64 7.55
CA HIS A 12 -9.18 4.36 6.50
C HIS A 12 -8.84 3.06 5.75
N ILE A 13 -7.59 2.86 5.41
CA ILE A 13 -7.13 1.63 4.73
C ILE A 13 -7.35 0.41 5.62
N ARG A 14 -7.04 0.53 6.91
CA ARG A 14 -7.25 -0.57 7.85
C ARG A 14 -8.73 -0.94 7.95
N ASP A 15 -9.61 0.06 8.00
CA ASP A 15 -11.05 -0.18 8.05
C ASP A 15 -11.54 -0.91 6.80
N LEU A 16 -11.06 -0.52 5.62
CA LEU A 16 -11.41 -1.20 4.37
C LEU A 16 -10.95 -2.65 4.36
N LEU A 17 -9.77 -2.93 4.86
CA LEU A 17 -9.25 -4.30 4.95
C LEU A 17 -10.07 -5.15 5.90
N GLU A 18 -10.46 -4.59 7.05
CA GLU A 18 -11.30 -5.28 8.02
C GLU A 18 -12.67 -5.62 7.42
N GLU A 19 -13.29 -4.68 6.71
CA GLU A 19 -14.58 -4.90 6.06
C GLU A 19 -14.51 -5.98 4.99
N SER A 20 -13.40 -6.07 4.28
CA SER A 20 -13.22 -7.05 3.20
C SER A 20 -13.03 -8.48 3.74
N GLY A 21 -12.73 -8.62 5.02
CA GLY A 21 -12.44 -9.92 5.62
C GLY A 21 -11.08 -10.48 5.28
N LEU A 22 -10.23 -9.69 4.62
CA LEU A 22 -8.88 -10.12 4.27
C LEU A 22 -7.96 -10.06 5.48
N THR A 23 -7.11 -11.07 5.62
CA THR A 23 -6.14 -11.13 6.70
C THR A 23 -4.75 -11.04 6.10
N PRO A 24 -4.14 -9.85 6.07
CA PRO A 24 -2.82 -9.70 5.49
C PRO A 24 -1.73 -10.35 6.35
N ARG A 25 -0.78 -10.95 5.68
CA ARG A 25 0.41 -11.50 6.33
C ARG A 25 1.20 -10.35 6.95
N GLY A 26 1.61 -10.51 8.19
CA GLY A 26 2.34 -9.47 8.91
C GLY A 26 1.46 -8.45 9.62
N GLY A 27 0.15 -8.56 9.46
CA GLY A 27 -0.82 -7.74 10.19
C GLY A 27 -1.34 -6.53 9.43
N MET A 28 -2.39 -5.93 9.97
CA MET A 28 -3.06 -4.79 9.34
C MET A 28 -2.18 -3.55 9.27
N ALA A 29 -1.33 -3.32 10.27
CA ALA A 29 -0.46 -2.15 10.26
C ALA A 29 0.55 -2.21 9.12
N LEU A 30 1.12 -3.39 8.84
CA LEU A 30 2.04 -3.57 7.73
C LEU A 30 1.32 -3.37 6.41
N ALA A 31 0.12 -3.94 6.26
CA ALA A 31 -0.66 -3.79 5.05
C ALA A 31 -1.00 -2.33 4.77
N ALA A 32 -1.47 -1.61 5.79
CA ALA A 32 -1.82 -0.20 5.64
C ALA A 32 -0.60 0.65 5.27
N ALA A 33 0.53 0.41 5.92
CA ALA A 33 1.77 1.13 5.61
C ALA A 33 2.27 0.82 4.19
N THR A 34 2.15 -0.42 3.74
CA THR A 34 2.56 -0.82 2.40
C THR A 34 1.69 -0.13 1.34
N ILE A 35 0.37 -0.11 1.55
CA ILE A 35 -0.55 0.57 0.63
C ILE A 35 -0.24 2.07 0.59
N ARG A 36 0.02 2.67 1.75
CA ARG A 36 0.42 4.07 1.80
C ARG A 36 1.72 4.31 1.02
N GLY A 37 2.67 3.39 1.11
CA GLY A 37 3.91 3.46 0.33
C GLY A 37 3.64 3.43 -1.18
N LEU A 38 2.69 2.62 -1.63
CA LEU A 38 2.28 2.59 -3.03
C LEU A 38 1.66 3.92 -3.47
N ILE A 39 0.85 4.52 -2.60
CA ILE A 39 0.26 5.85 -2.87
C ILE A 39 1.35 6.91 -3.00
N LEU A 40 2.36 6.87 -2.13
CA LEU A 40 3.50 7.78 -2.22
C LEU A 40 4.29 7.58 -3.52
N THR A 41 4.42 6.34 -3.97
CA THR A 41 5.06 6.04 -5.26
C THR A 41 4.31 6.70 -6.41
N VAL A 42 2.98 6.64 -6.40
CA VAL A 42 2.15 7.32 -7.40
C VAL A 42 2.40 8.83 -7.37
N SER A 43 2.50 9.40 -6.17
CA SER A 43 2.72 10.84 -6.00
C SER A 43 4.09 11.29 -6.51
N HIS A 44 5.06 10.38 -6.61
CA HIS A 44 6.43 10.69 -7.02
C HIS A 44 6.79 10.14 -8.39
N GLN A 45 5.81 9.98 -9.28
CA GLN A 45 6.03 9.37 -10.59
C GLN A 45 7.06 10.12 -11.46
N GLU A 46 7.13 11.44 -11.31
CA GLU A 46 8.11 12.23 -12.07
C GLU A 46 9.55 11.89 -11.69
N GLN A 47 9.79 11.67 -10.39
CA GLN A 47 11.12 11.33 -9.88
C GLN A 47 11.53 9.91 -10.29
N ILE A 48 10.57 9.03 -10.46
CA ILE A 48 10.83 7.65 -10.88
C ILE A 48 11.16 7.59 -12.38
N GLY A 49 10.51 8.44 -13.17
CA GLY A 49 10.84 8.60 -14.58
C GLY A 49 10.13 7.62 -15.50
N ALA A 50 10.77 7.32 -16.61
CA ALA A 50 10.15 6.56 -17.70
C ALA A 50 9.76 5.13 -17.32
N LEU A 51 10.40 4.56 -16.32
CA LEU A 51 10.10 3.20 -15.85
C LEU A 51 9.00 3.16 -14.78
N TYR A 52 8.37 4.30 -14.48
CA TYR A 52 7.33 4.38 -13.48
C TYR A 52 6.24 3.30 -13.61
N PRO A 53 5.66 3.05 -14.81
CA PRO A 53 4.61 2.02 -14.90
C PRO A 53 5.11 0.63 -14.51
N GLN A 54 6.31 0.26 -14.90
CA GLN A 54 6.90 -1.03 -14.55
C GLN A 54 7.25 -1.11 -13.06
N VAL A 55 7.76 -0.01 -12.50
CA VAL A 55 8.07 0.06 -11.08
C VAL A 55 6.81 -0.09 -10.24
N LEU A 56 5.76 0.64 -10.60
CA LEU A 56 4.49 0.56 -9.89
C LEU A 56 3.90 -0.86 -9.96
N GLU A 57 3.92 -1.48 -11.13
CA GLU A 57 3.44 -2.85 -11.29
C GLU A 57 4.23 -3.82 -10.43
N THR A 58 5.55 -3.71 -10.44
CA THR A 58 6.43 -4.57 -9.65
C THR A 58 6.14 -4.44 -8.15
N LEU A 59 6.02 -3.21 -7.67
CA LEU A 59 5.75 -2.96 -6.25
C LEU A 59 4.36 -3.47 -5.86
N THR A 60 3.36 -3.24 -6.69
CA THR A 60 1.99 -3.67 -6.41
C THR A 60 1.90 -5.20 -6.38
N ARG A 61 2.50 -5.85 -7.37
CA ARG A 61 2.49 -7.30 -7.45
C ARG A 61 3.23 -7.93 -6.28
N GLY A 62 4.39 -7.39 -5.94
CA GLY A 62 5.16 -7.85 -4.79
C GLY A 62 4.39 -7.66 -3.48
N ALA A 63 3.75 -6.51 -3.30
CA ALA A 63 2.94 -6.26 -2.12
C ALA A 63 1.79 -7.25 -2.01
N CYS A 64 1.08 -7.52 -3.10
CA CYS A 64 -0.02 -8.48 -3.09
C CYS A 64 0.44 -9.89 -2.75
N GLU A 65 1.55 -10.33 -3.33
CA GLU A 65 2.10 -11.67 -3.07
C GLU A 65 2.57 -11.84 -1.64
N GLU A 66 3.20 -10.80 -1.07
CA GLU A 66 3.70 -10.85 0.30
C GLU A 66 2.58 -10.74 1.35
N LEU A 67 1.62 -9.86 1.12
CA LEU A 67 0.56 -9.61 2.09
C LEU A 67 -0.58 -10.64 2.01
N PHE A 68 -0.88 -11.13 0.81
CA PHE A 68 -1.99 -12.05 0.58
C PHE A 68 -1.52 -13.25 -0.25
N PRO A 69 -0.63 -14.07 0.29
CA PRO A 69 -0.13 -15.23 -0.46
C PRO A 69 -1.26 -16.20 -0.77
N ARG A 70 -1.22 -16.79 -1.94
CA ARG A 70 -2.18 -17.81 -2.32
C ARG A 70 -1.88 -19.11 -1.60
N ALA A 71 -2.92 -19.78 -1.15
CA ALA A 71 -2.81 -21.04 -0.45
C ALA A 71 -2.26 -22.14 -1.37
#